data_fb7a7b44681431bb2858983d076268a2
#
_entry.id   fb7a7b44681431bb2858983d076268a2
#
_cell.length_a   1.000
_cell.length_b   1.000
_cell.length_c   1.000
_cell.angle_alpha   90.00
_cell.angle_beta   90.00
_cell.angle_gamma   90.00
#
_symmetry.space_group_name_H-M   'P 1'
#
loop_
_entity.id
_entity.type
_entity.pdbx_description
1 polymer ?
#
loop_
_entity_poly.entity_id
_entity_poly.type
_entity_poly.pdbx_seq_one_letter_code
_entity_poly.pdbx_strand_id
1 'polypeptide(L)'
;MDYSIRELRQNESKMLNTFLYEAIFIPEGVPIPPKEIINQPELQVYVKDFGKNKGDLCLVAEANNEIVGAVWCRIMNDYGHIDAETPSFAISLLKQYRNYGIGTNLMEQMLKKLKMQGYKQVSLSVQKMNYAVHMYLKVVNI
;
A
#
# COMPACT_ATOMS: atom_id res chain seq x y z
N MET A 1 22.58 -0.40 -3.83
CA MET A 1 21.92 -0.92 -2.62
C MET A 1 21.32 -2.28 -2.90
N ASP A 2 21.62 -3.24 -2.08
CA ASP A 2 21.11 -4.59 -2.26
C ASP A 2 19.80 -4.79 -1.55
N TYR A 3 18.79 -5.23 -2.27
CA TYR A 3 17.50 -5.56 -1.71
C TYR A 3 16.85 -6.66 -2.55
N SER A 4 15.86 -7.31 -1.97
CA SER A 4 15.06 -8.31 -2.68
C SER A 4 13.59 -8.01 -2.50
N ILE A 5 12.78 -8.50 -3.44
CA ILE A 5 11.32 -8.36 -3.38
C ILE A 5 10.74 -9.76 -3.24
N ARG A 6 9.83 -9.92 -2.28
CA ARG A 6 9.17 -11.18 -2.00
C ARG A 6 7.75 -10.95 -1.51
N GLU A 7 6.98 -12.02 -1.43
CA GLU A 7 5.65 -11.92 -0.85
C GLU A 7 5.71 -11.74 0.66
N LEU A 8 4.74 -11.03 1.20
CA LEU A 8 4.57 -10.88 2.64
C LEU A 8 4.18 -12.23 3.25
N ARG A 9 4.82 -12.58 4.36
CA ARG A 9 4.45 -13.78 5.11
C ARG A 9 3.29 -13.46 6.04
N GLN A 10 2.49 -14.50 6.35
CA GLN A 10 1.31 -14.32 7.20
C GLN A 10 1.65 -13.71 8.56
N ASN A 11 2.75 -14.14 9.15
CA ASN A 11 3.18 -13.63 10.46
C ASN A 11 3.75 -12.21 10.41
N GLU A 12 3.87 -11.63 9.21
CA GLU A 12 4.37 -10.28 9.02
C GLU A 12 3.29 -9.25 8.76
N SER A 13 2.02 -9.65 8.76
CA SER A 13 0.92 -8.76 8.37
C SER A 13 0.84 -7.49 9.20
N LYS A 14 1.33 -7.52 10.44
CA LYS A 14 1.35 -6.32 11.29
C LYS A 14 2.26 -5.22 10.74
N MET A 15 3.24 -5.58 9.91
CA MET A 15 4.12 -4.59 9.29
C MET A 15 3.36 -3.64 8.38
N LEU A 16 2.20 -4.04 7.88
CA LEU A 16 1.40 -3.16 7.03
C LEU A 16 0.92 -1.91 7.75
N ASN A 17 0.77 -1.96 9.08
CA ASN A 17 0.43 -0.76 9.85
C ASN A 17 1.53 0.28 9.73
N THR A 18 2.79 -0.13 9.79
CA THR A 18 3.93 0.76 9.63
C THR A 18 3.91 1.41 8.25
N PHE A 19 3.68 0.61 7.20
CA PHE A 19 3.69 1.12 5.83
C PHE A 19 2.44 1.92 5.51
N LEU A 20 1.31 1.63 6.14
CA LEU A 20 0.13 2.47 6.03
C LEU A 20 0.41 3.86 6.56
N TYR A 21 1.04 3.95 7.73
CA TYR A 21 1.43 5.24 8.30
C TYR A 21 2.41 5.98 7.39
N GLU A 22 3.42 5.28 6.87
CA GLU A 22 4.41 5.87 5.97
C GLU A 22 3.80 6.33 4.64
N ALA A 23 2.65 5.79 4.26
CA ALA A 23 1.97 6.18 3.04
C ALA A 23 1.23 7.52 3.17
N ILE A 24 1.03 8.02 4.40
CA ILE A 24 0.34 9.28 4.63
C ILE A 24 1.24 10.42 4.19
N PHE A 25 0.76 11.21 3.22
CA PHE A 25 1.46 12.40 2.76
C PHE A 25 1.27 13.53 3.75
N ILE A 26 2.37 14.14 4.18
CA ILE A 26 2.34 15.27 5.10
C ILE A 26 2.97 16.48 4.39
N PRO A 27 2.15 17.51 4.06
CA PRO A 27 2.67 18.71 3.42
C PRO A 27 3.71 19.40 4.29
N GLU A 28 4.63 20.11 3.66
CA GLU A 28 5.61 20.89 4.36
C GLU A 28 4.93 21.91 5.28
N GLY A 29 5.45 22.05 6.50
CA GLY A 29 4.89 22.99 7.48
C GLY A 29 3.72 22.44 8.28
N VAL A 30 3.26 21.24 7.98
CA VAL A 30 2.16 20.60 8.70
C VAL A 30 2.74 19.66 9.76
N PRO A 31 2.21 19.69 11.00
CA PRO A 31 2.70 18.76 12.02
C PRO A 31 2.51 17.30 11.62
N ILE A 32 3.48 16.46 12.00
CA ILE A 32 3.40 15.04 11.76
C ILE A 32 2.26 14.46 12.63
N PRO A 33 1.28 13.76 12.03
CA PRO A 33 0.20 13.19 12.82
C PRO A 33 0.70 12.08 13.73
N PRO A 34 0.03 11.82 14.86
CA PRO A 34 0.40 10.70 15.71
C PRO A 34 0.17 9.38 15.00
N LYS A 35 0.91 8.36 15.41
CA LYS A 35 0.79 7.03 14.78
C LYS A 35 -0.60 6.42 14.91
N GLU A 36 -1.34 6.80 15.93
CA GLU A 36 -2.70 6.33 16.17
C GLU A 36 -3.69 6.75 15.08
N ILE A 37 -3.31 7.68 14.21
CA ILE A 37 -4.19 8.10 13.11
C ILE A 37 -4.56 6.91 12.22
N ILE A 38 -3.71 5.90 12.11
CA ILE A 38 -4.00 4.73 11.29
C ILE A 38 -5.14 3.88 11.84
N ASN A 39 -5.52 4.08 13.11
CA ASN A 39 -6.63 3.33 13.70
C ASN A 39 -8.00 3.82 13.25
N GLN A 40 -8.06 4.91 12.49
CA GLN A 40 -9.33 5.38 11.94
C GLN A 40 -9.85 4.38 10.90
N PRO A 41 -11.17 4.12 10.88
CA PRO A 41 -11.73 3.11 9.95
C PRO A 41 -11.38 3.36 8.50
N GLU A 42 -11.29 4.63 8.08
CA GLU A 42 -10.96 5.00 6.71
C GLU A 42 -9.57 4.53 6.30
N LEU A 43 -8.68 4.34 7.26
CA LEU A 43 -7.33 3.85 7.00
C LEU A 43 -7.20 2.36 7.30
N GLN A 44 -7.85 1.87 8.34
CA GLN A 44 -7.77 0.45 8.68
C GLN A 44 -8.33 -0.47 7.60
N VAL A 45 -9.25 0.03 6.78
CA VAL A 45 -9.82 -0.75 5.68
C VAL A 45 -8.72 -1.28 4.74
N TYR A 46 -7.58 -0.61 4.66
CA TYR A 46 -6.48 -1.03 3.79
C TYR A 46 -5.69 -2.21 4.33
N VAL A 47 -5.72 -2.45 5.64
CA VAL A 47 -4.80 -3.42 6.26
C VAL A 47 -5.48 -4.40 7.21
N LYS A 48 -6.70 -4.14 7.66
CA LYS A 48 -7.36 -4.97 8.65
C LYS A 48 -7.54 -6.41 8.15
N ASP A 49 -7.10 -7.37 8.97
CA ASP A 49 -7.21 -8.80 8.64
C ASP A 49 -6.61 -9.14 7.27
N PHE A 50 -5.49 -8.52 6.94
CA PHE A 50 -4.88 -8.70 5.64
C PHE A 50 -4.43 -10.14 5.40
N GLY A 51 -4.71 -10.63 4.20
CA GLY A 51 -4.37 -12.00 3.81
C GLY A 51 -5.56 -12.96 3.87
N LYS A 52 -6.67 -12.54 4.46
CA LYS A 52 -7.85 -13.41 4.63
C LYS A 52 -8.87 -13.29 3.52
N ASN A 53 -8.82 -12.21 2.74
CA ASN A 53 -9.78 -11.98 1.68
C ASN A 53 -9.20 -12.34 0.32
N LYS A 54 -10.05 -12.81 -0.57
CA LYS A 54 -9.65 -13.02 -1.96
C LYS A 54 -9.21 -11.69 -2.55
N GLY A 55 -8.08 -11.68 -3.21
CA GLY A 55 -7.52 -10.46 -3.78
C GLY A 55 -6.51 -9.75 -2.89
N ASP A 56 -6.34 -10.18 -1.64
CA ASP A 56 -5.30 -9.63 -0.78
C ASP A 56 -3.94 -10.12 -1.27
N LEU A 57 -3.14 -9.21 -1.78
CA LEU A 57 -1.78 -9.48 -2.27
C LEU A 57 -0.83 -8.44 -1.72
N CYS A 58 0.34 -8.87 -1.30
CA CYS A 58 1.36 -7.95 -0.82
C CYS A 58 2.75 -8.41 -1.22
N LEU A 59 3.53 -7.50 -1.77
CA LEU A 59 4.95 -7.69 -2.00
C LEU A 59 5.71 -6.73 -1.10
N VAL A 60 6.81 -7.20 -0.54
CA VAL A 60 7.66 -6.38 0.32
C VAL A 60 9.08 -6.34 -0.23
N ALA A 61 9.75 -5.23 0.03
CA ALA A 61 11.17 -5.10 -0.24
C ALA A 61 11.92 -5.34 1.06
N GLU A 62 12.92 -6.18 1.01
CA GLU A 62 13.76 -6.51 2.16
C GLU A 62 15.19 -6.08 1.89
N ALA A 63 15.77 -5.32 2.81
CA ALA A 63 17.16 -4.89 2.75
C ALA A 63 17.74 -4.97 4.16
N ASN A 64 18.97 -5.46 4.28
CA ASN A 64 19.63 -5.59 5.58
C ASN A 64 18.81 -6.36 6.60
N ASN A 65 18.13 -7.41 6.14
CA ASN A 65 17.29 -8.29 6.97
C ASN A 65 16.07 -7.61 7.60
N GLU A 66 15.63 -6.47 7.01
CA GLU A 66 14.39 -5.84 7.47
C GLU A 66 13.50 -5.47 6.29
N ILE A 67 12.21 -5.41 6.52
CA ILE A 67 11.25 -4.95 5.52
C ILE A 67 11.32 -3.44 5.45
N VAL A 68 11.64 -2.91 4.28
CA VAL A 68 11.87 -1.47 4.09
C VAL A 68 10.83 -0.82 3.18
N GLY A 69 9.98 -1.61 2.55
CA GLY A 69 8.92 -1.10 1.69
C GLY A 69 7.87 -2.17 1.45
N ALA A 70 6.69 -1.72 1.05
CA ALA A 70 5.59 -2.63 0.75
C ALA A 70 4.69 -2.04 -0.31
N VAL A 71 4.15 -2.90 -1.16
CA VAL A 71 3.03 -2.60 -2.05
C VAL A 71 1.99 -3.67 -1.80
N TRP A 72 0.75 -3.25 -1.59
CA TRP A 72 -0.30 -4.22 -1.30
C TRP A 72 -1.61 -3.83 -1.98
N CYS A 73 -2.41 -4.85 -2.26
CA CYS A 73 -3.69 -4.73 -2.96
C CYS A 73 -4.76 -5.45 -2.18
N ARG A 74 -5.97 -4.92 -2.27
CA ARG A 74 -7.14 -5.56 -1.68
C ARG A 74 -8.39 -5.09 -2.40
N ILE A 75 -9.37 -5.99 -2.49
CA ILE A 75 -10.71 -5.62 -2.97
C ILE A 75 -11.41 -4.97 -1.79
N MET A 76 -11.68 -3.68 -1.90
CA MET A 76 -12.30 -2.92 -0.82
C MET A 76 -13.80 -2.85 -1.03
N ASN A 77 -14.56 -3.42 -0.11
CA ASN A 77 -16.01 -3.45 -0.20
C ASN A 77 -16.69 -2.20 0.33
N ASP A 78 -15.93 -1.45 1.15
CA ASP A 78 -16.42 -0.22 1.73
C ASP A 78 -15.68 0.96 1.10
N TYR A 79 -15.80 2.09 1.58
CA TYR A 79 -15.06 3.29 1.26
C TYR A 79 -14.36 3.32 -0.10
N GLY A 80 -15.00 3.93 -1.09
CA GLY A 80 -14.38 4.14 -2.40
C GLY A 80 -14.29 2.91 -3.28
N HIS A 81 -14.99 1.85 -2.92
CA HIS A 81 -15.01 0.64 -3.73
C HIS A 81 -15.58 0.92 -5.12
N ILE A 82 -14.85 0.49 -6.16
CA ILE A 82 -15.27 0.67 -7.55
C ILE A 82 -16.04 -0.55 -8.02
N ASP A 83 -15.44 -1.72 -7.94
CA ASP A 83 -16.09 -3.00 -8.23
C ASP A 83 -15.24 -4.14 -7.70
N ALA A 84 -15.80 -5.36 -7.71
CA ALA A 84 -15.12 -6.53 -7.16
C ALA A 84 -13.96 -7.02 -8.02
N GLU A 85 -13.78 -6.46 -9.21
CA GLU A 85 -12.71 -6.85 -10.12
C GLU A 85 -11.59 -5.80 -10.18
N THR A 86 -11.72 -4.73 -9.41
CA THR A 86 -10.72 -3.64 -9.39
C THR A 86 -10.12 -3.55 -7.99
N PRO A 87 -8.98 -4.18 -7.76
CA PRO A 87 -8.34 -4.06 -6.46
C PRO A 87 -7.79 -2.65 -6.24
N SER A 88 -7.84 -2.21 -5.00
CA SER A 88 -7.21 -0.97 -4.58
C SER A 88 -5.81 -1.29 -4.11
N PHE A 89 -4.83 -0.45 -4.50
CA PHE A 89 -3.48 -0.72 -4.05
C PHE A 89 -2.83 0.51 -3.41
N ALA A 90 -1.89 0.25 -2.52
CA ALA A 90 -1.13 1.26 -1.82
C ALA A 90 0.34 0.84 -1.84
N ILE A 91 1.23 1.81 -1.74
CA ILE A 91 2.66 1.57 -1.75
C ILE A 91 3.33 2.59 -0.84
N SER A 92 4.30 2.15 -0.08
CA SER A 92 5.16 3.07 0.68
C SER A 92 6.50 2.44 0.99
N LEU A 93 7.45 3.30 1.35
CA LEU A 93 8.81 2.94 1.71
C LEU A 93 9.20 3.71 2.96
N LEU A 94 10.05 3.13 3.78
CA LEU A 94 10.71 3.88 4.84
C LEU A 94 11.50 5.03 4.20
N LYS A 95 11.55 6.18 4.86
CA LYS A 95 12.15 7.40 4.30
C LYS A 95 13.57 7.20 3.79
N GLN A 96 14.40 6.50 4.54
CA GLN A 96 15.81 6.32 4.20
C GLN A 96 16.02 5.40 3.00
N TYR A 97 14.97 4.75 2.52
CA TYR A 97 15.05 3.86 1.36
C TYR A 97 14.35 4.42 0.12
N ARG A 98 13.92 5.67 0.18
CA ARG A 98 13.28 6.34 -0.96
C ARG A 98 14.33 6.83 -1.95
N ASN A 99 13.92 7.00 -3.20
CA ASN A 99 14.76 7.51 -4.29
C ASN A 99 15.87 6.56 -4.75
N TYR A 100 15.72 5.27 -4.50
CA TYR A 100 16.64 4.23 -4.98
C TYR A 100 15.99 3.31 -6.03
N GLY A 101 14.78 3.64 -6.50
CA GLY A 101 14.09 2.83 -7.49
C GLY A 101 13.34 1.64 -6.91
N ILE A 102 13.36 1.44 -5.60
CA ILE A 102 12.69 0.29 -4.96
C ILE A 102 11.18 0.37 -5.16
N GLY A 103 10.58 1.55 -4.98
CA GLY A 103 9.14 1.74 -5.16
C GLY A 103 8.70 1.44 -6.57
N THR A 104 9.45 1.90 -7.57
CA THR A 104 9.15 1.60 -8.97
C THR A 104 9.16 0.10 -9.23
N ASN A 105 10.17 -0.59 -8.70
CA ASN A 105 10.29 -2.03 -8.89
C ASN A 105 9.15 -2.78 -8.18
N LEU A 106 8.80 -2.37 -6.95
CA LEU A 106 7.65 -2.94 -6.24
C LEU A 106 6.37 -2.80 -7.05
N MET A 107 6.14 -1.59 -7.58
CA MET A 107 4.96 -1.32 -8.38
C MET A 107 4.91 -2.17 -9.64
N GLU A 108 6.02 -2.22 -10.38
CA GLU A 108 6.08 -3.01 -11.60
C GLU A 108 5.80 -4.49 -11.36
N GLN A 109 6.39 -5.05 -10.31
CA GLN A 109 6.18 -6.46 -10.00
C GLN A 109 4.76 -6.75 -9.54
N MET A 110 4.15 -5.83 -8.77
CA MET A 110 2.76 -6.02 -8.35
C MET A 110 1.81 -5.93 -9.54
N LEU A 111 1.99 -4.96 -10.42
CA LEU A 111 1.13 -4.82 -11.59
C LEU A 111 1.23 -6.04 -12.49
N LYS A 112 2.44 -6.56 -12.66
CA LYS A 112 2.64 -7.80 -13.44
C LYS A 112 1.92 -8.98 -12.80
N LYS A 113 2.00 -9.11 -11.48
CA LYS A 113 1.33 -10.18 -10.76
C LYS A 113 -0.18 -10.09 -10.89
N LEU A 114 -0.73 -8.88 -10.76
CA LEU A 114 -2.17 -8.66 -10.92
C LEU A 114 -2.63 -8.98 -12.34
N LYS A 115 -1.87 -8.55 -13.34
CA LYS A 115 -2.20 -8.85 -14.73
C LYS A 115 -2.22 -10.34 -14.98
N MET A 116 -1.26 -11.07 -14.42
CA MET A 116 -1.21 -12.53 -14.55
C MET A 116 -2.40 -13.21 -13.90
N GLN A 117 -2.99 -12.60 -12.88
CA GLN A 117 -4.18 -13.13 -12.21
C GLN A 117 -5.49 -12.71 -12.90
N GLY A 118 -5.40 -11.98 -14.01
CA GLY A 118 -6.57 -11.60 -14.80
C GLY A 118 -7.17 -10.24 -14.50
N TYR A 119 -6.58 -9.47 -13.58
CA TYR A 119 -7.06 -8.12 -13.33
C TYR A 119 -6.68 -7.19 -14.48
N LYS A 120 -7.59 -6.31 -14.85
CA LYS A 120 -7.40 -5.39 -15.98
C LYS A 120 -7.12 -3.96 -15.54
N GLN A 121 -7.40 -3.63 -14.31
CA GLN A 121 -7.23 -2.29 -13.78
C GLN A 121 -7.04 -2.35 -12.27
N VAL A 122 -6.47 -1.29 -11.71
CA VAL A 122 -6.32 -1.11 -10.27
C VAL A 122 -6.79 0.27 -9.91
N SER A 123 -7.18 0.48 -8.65
CA SER A 123 -7.42 1.81 -8.16
C SER A 123 -6.32 2.19 -7.18
N LEU A 124 -5.85 3.42 -7.31
CA LEU A 124 -4.82 3.98 -6.46
C LEU A 124 -5.48 4.84 -5.39
N SER A 125 -5.04 4.67 -4.15
CA SER A 125 -5.47 5.56 -3.07
C SER A 125 -4.62 6.82 -3.14
N VAL A 126 -5.28 7.95 -3.36
CA VAL A 126 -4.61 9.24 -3.47
C VAL A 126 -5.08 10.14 -2.34
N GLN A 127 -4.13 10.60 -1.54
CA GLN A 127 -4.42 11.53 -0.45
C GLN A 127 -4.56 12.95 -0.97
N LYS A 128 -5.54 13.67 -0.45
CA LYS A 128 -5.70 15.09 -0.79
C LYS A 128 -4.55 15.91 -0.22
N MET A 129 -4.40 17.13 -0.73
CA MET A 129 -3.28 18.01 -0.42
C MET A 129 -3.05 18.25 1.08
N ASN A 130 -4.10 18.34 1.88
CA ASN A 130 -3.94 18.40 3.31
C ASN A 130 -3.93 16.96 3.85
N TYR A 131 -3.28 16.74 4.96
CA TYR A 131 -3.18 15.39 5.53
C TYR A 131 -4.47 14.95 6.23
N ALA A 132 -5.54 15.71 6.09
CA ALA A 132 -6.84 15.23 6.51
C ALA A 132 -7.05 13.83 5.91
N VAL A 133 -7.66 12.94 6.68
CA VAL A 133 -7.74 11.51 6.33
C VAL A 133 -8.73 11.30 5.18
N HIS A 134 -8.63 12.11 4.16
CA HIS A 134 -9.48 12.02 2.98
C HIS A 134 -8.66 11.48 1.82
N MET A 135 -8.97 10.27 1.43
CA MET A 135 -8.33 9.63 0.29
C MET A 135 -9.40 9.38 -0.77
N TYR A 136 -9.01 9.47 -2.02
CA TYR A 136 -9.89 9.11 -3.13
C TYR A 136 -9.18 8.12 -4.03
N LEU A 137 -9.95 7.36 -4.79
CA LEU A 137 -9.42 6.33 -5.65
C LEU A 137 -9.27 6.83 -7.08
N LYS A 138 -8.15 6.50 -7.69
CA LYS A 138 -7.89 6.78 -9.08
C LYS A 138 -7.71 5.45 -9.81
N VAL A 139 -8.49 5.21 -10.84
CA VAL A 139 -8.43 3.95 -11.61
C VAL A 139 -7.36 4.06 -12.68
N VAL A 140 -6.55 3.01 -12.79
CA VAL A 140 -5.49 2.90 -13.78
C VAL A 140 -5.57 1.54 -14.45
N ASN A 141 -5.51 1.53 -15.78
CA ASN A 141 -5.47 0.28 -16.55
C ASN A 141 -4.11 -0.39 -16.44
N ILE A 142 -4.09 -1.70 -16.49
CA ILE A 142 -2.85 -2.48 -16.43
C ILE A 142 -2.80 -3.53 -17.53
#